data_fdab4aedfeb2d4cb16c8f18def2d7ab0
#
_entry.id   fdab4aedfeb2d4cb16c8f18def2d7ab0
#
_cell.length_a   1.000
_cell.length_b   1.000
_cell.length_c   1.000
_cell.angle_alpha   90.00
_cell.angle_beta   90.00
_cell.angle_gamma   90.00
#
_symmetry.space_group_name_H-M   'P 1'
#
loop_
_entity.id
_entity.type
_entity.pdbx_description
1 polymer ?
#
loop_
_entity_poly.entity_id
_entity_poly.type
_entity_poly.pdbx_seq_one_letter_code
_entity_poly.pdbx_strand_id
1 'polypeptide(L)'
;MARDRLDTEALYSALDAQRTARELSWRQLAKEVGVSPSTMTRLANGQRPDVDAFAALVRWLGQSADTFLVGDDQAPREEPDLVAQLAPLLRARRDLTEEDAKYLEDLISVAVRRFKAERAE
;
A
#
# COMPACT_ATOMS: atom_id res chain seq x y z
N MET A 1 -21.75 -8.89 -14.54
CA MET A 1 -21.62 -7.58 -13.90
C MET A 1 -20.36 -7.58 -13.03
N ALA A 2 -19.52 -6.60 -13.23
CA ALA A 2 -18.26 -6.50 -12.46
C ALA A 2 -18.55 -6.25 -11.00
N ARG A 3 -17.90 -7.01 -10.14
CA ARG A 3 -17.92 -6.77 -8.70
C ARG A 3 -16.52 -6.51 -8.21
N ASP A 4 -16.38 -5.41 -7.52
CA ASP A 4 -15.13 -5.14 -6.82
C ASP A 4 -15.11 -5.98 -5.55
N ARG A 5 -13.96 -6.52 -5.25
CA ARG A 5 -13.75 -7.23 -3.99
C ARG A 5 -12.46 -6.78 -3.36
N LEU A 6 -12.40 -6.92 -2.06
CA LEU A 6 -11.25 -6.50 -1.28
C LEU A 6 -10.13 -7.54 -1.41
N ASP A 7 -8.95 -7.07 -1.75
CA ASP A 7 -7.73 -7.87 -1.71
C ASP A 7 -7.20 -7.82 -0.27
N THR A 8 -7.63 -8.77 0.55
CA THR A 8 -7.27 -8.80 1.97
C THR A 8 -5.79 -9.03 2.17
N GLU A 9 -5.17 -9.82 1.28
CA GLU A 9 -3.73 -10.09 1.37
C GLU A 9 -2.91 -8.82 1.13
N ALA A 10 -3.26 -8.05 0.11
CA ALA A 10 -2.59 -6.79 -0.18
C ALA A 10 -2.79 -5.79 0.96
N LEU A 11 -3.98 -5.72 1.51
CA LEU A 11 -4.26 -4.82 2.64
C LEU A 11 -3.43 -5.21 3.86
N TYR A 12 -3.42 -6.50 4.20
CA TYR A 12 -2.65 -6.99 5.35
C TYR A 12 -1.16 -6.72 5.17
N SER A 13 -0.64 -6.96 3.98
CA SER A 13 0.76 -6.73 3.65
C SER A 13 1.15 -5.25 3.80
N ALA A 14 0.29 -4.35 3.32
CA ALA A 14 0.53 -2.91 3.45
C ALA A 14 0.53 -2.48 4.92
N LEU A 15 -0.42 -3.01 5.70
CA LEU A 15 -0.48 -2.72 7.14
C LEU A 15 0.77 -3.23 7.86
N ASP A 16 1.22 -4.43 7.52
CA ASP A 16 2.42 -5.01 8.11
C ASP A 16 3.65 -4.17 7.78
N ALA A 17 3.76 -3.70 6.54
CA ALA A 17 4.89 -2.88 6.12
C ALA A 17 4.96 -1.57 6.91
N GLN A 18 3.82 -0.88 7.08
CA GLN A 18 3.80 0.36 7.83
C GLN A 18 3.98 0.11 9.33
N ARG A 19 3.37 -0.96 9.85
CA ARG A 19 3.56 -1.36 11.24
C ARG A 19 5.03 -1.59 11.56
N THR A 20 5.71 -2.35 10.70
CA THR A 20 7.13 -2.66 10.87
C THR A 20 7.96 -1.38 10.80
N ALA A 21 7.68 -0.52 9.84
CA ALA A 21 8.39 0.74 9.68
C ALA A 21 8.24 1.67 10.90
N ARG A 22 7.10 1.60 11.57
CA ARG A 22 6.82 2.39 12.77
C ARG A 22 7.15 1.65 14.07
N GLU A 23 7.63 0.43 13.96
CA GLU A 23 8.00 -0.42 15.11
C GLU A 23 6.82 -0.64 16.07
N LEU A 24 5.65 -0.92 15.51
CA LEU A 24 4.44 -1.17 16.27
C LEU A 24 4.14 -2.67 16.33
N SER A 25 3.57 -3.14 17.45
CA SER A 25 2.95 -4.46 17.49
C SER A 25 1.59 -4.38 16.80
N TRP A 26 1.02 -5.55 16.45
CA TRP A 26 -0.33 -5.59 15.89
C TRP A 26 -1.37 -5.02 16.86
N ARG A 27 -1.21 -5.25 18.14
CA ARG A 27 -2.09 -4.69 19.17
C ARG A 27 -2.01 -3.17 19.20
N GLN A 28 -0.80 -2.63 19.11
CA GLN A 28 -0.60 -1.18 19.09
C GLN A 28 -1.19 -0.56 17.82
N LEU A 29 -1.02 -1.23 16.68
CA LEU A 29 -1.61 -0.78 15.42
C LEU A 29 -3.14 -0.74 15.54
N ALA A 30 -3.75 -1.81 16.03
CA ALA A 30 -5.20 -1.89 16.18
C ALA A 30 -5.71 -0.76 17.07
N LYS A 31 -5.00 -0.46 18.14
CA LYS A 31 -5.36 0.63 19.04
C LYS A 31 -5.26 1.99 18.34
N GLU A 32 -4.20 2.21 17.59
CA GLU A 32 -3.99 3.45 16.84
C GLU A 32 -5.07 3.68 15.80
N VAL A 33 -5.41 2.62 15.05
CA VAL A 33 -6.46 2.68 14.03
C VAL A 33 -7.84 2.83 14.65
N GLY A 34 -8.06 2.22 15.81
CA GLY A 34 -9.35 2.21 16.47
C GLY A 34 -10.19 0.99 16.15
N VAL A 35 -9.53 -0.13 15.82
CA VAL A 35 -10.22 -1.41 15.55
C VAL A 35 -9.83 -2.42 16.62
N SER A 36 -10.61 -3.49 16.73
CA SER A 36 -10.29 -4.55 17.70
C SER A 36 -9.13 -5.39 17.23
N PRO A 37 -8.33 -5.95 18.16
CA PRO A 37 -7.27 -6.89 17.77
C PRO A 37 -7.81 -8.10 17.00
N SER A 38 -9.02 -8.54 17.28
CA SER A 38 -9.62 -9.66 16.56
C SER A 38 -9.90 -9.32 15.09
N THR A 39 -10.16 -8.06 14.78
CA THR A 39 -10.28 -7.60 13.38
C THR A 39 -9.00 -7.87 12.63
N MET A 40 -7.85 -7.60 13.24
CA MET A 40 -6.56 -7.84 12.61
C MET A 40 -6.28 -9.33 12.43
N THR A 41 -6.65 -10.14 13.41
CA THR A 41 -6.50 -11.60 13.32
C THR A 41 -7.35 -12.16 12.19
N ARG A 42 -8.60 -11.71 12.07
CA ARG A 42 -9.48 -12.14 10.98
C ARG A 42 -8.94 -11.72 9.63
N LEU A 43 -8.43 -10.50 9.52
CA LEU A 43 -7.83 -10.01 8.27
C LEU A 43 -6.63 -10.87 7.88
N ALA A 44 -5.79 -11.24 8.85
CA ALA A 44 -4.65 -12.12 8.60
C ALA A 44 -5.09 -13.47 8.03
N ASN A 45 -6.30 -13.91 8.39
CA ASN A 45 -6.87 -15.17 7.91
C ASN A 45 -7.69 -15.00 6.62
N GLY A 46 -7.61 -13.85 5.99
CA GLY A 46 -8.29 -13.61 4.72
C GLY A 46 -9.75 -13.18 4.85
N GLN A 47 -10.21 -12.90 6.07
CA GLN A 47 -11.58 -12.44 6.27
C GLN A 47 -11.67 -10.93 6.10
N ARG A 48 -12.74 -10.49 5.45
CA ARG A 48 -12.92 -9.07 5.17
C ARG A 48 -13.30 -8.29 6.42
N PRO A 49 -12.70 -7.12 6.66
CA PRO A 49 -13.19 -6.22 7.70
C PRO A 49 -14.52 -5.60 7.27
N ASP A 50 -15.29 -5.11 8.22
CA ASP A 50 -16.49 -4.36 7.87
C ASP A 50 -16.10 -3.00 7.26
N VAL A 51 -17.11 -2.29 6.75
CA VAL A 51 -16.86 -1.02 6.04
C VAL A 51 -16.15 0.00 6.93
N ASP A 52 -16.60 0.13 8.18
CA ASP A 52 -16.02 1.12 9.09
C ASP A 52 -14.57 0.78 9.42
N ALA A 53 -14.28 -0.49 9.68
CA ALA A 53 -12.91 -0.94 9.94
C ALA A 53 -12.03 -0.74 8.72
N PHE A 54 -12.53 -1.08 7.54
CA PHE A 54 -11.78 -0.89 6.31
C PHE A 54 -11.44 0.59 6.09
N ALA A 55 -12.42 1.48 6.27
CA ALA A 55 -12.21 2.92 6.12
C ALA A 55 -11.13 3.42 7.08
N ALA A 56 -11.16 2.95 8.33
CA ALA A 56 -10.16 3.35 9.32
C ALA A 56 -8.77 2.86 8.96
N LEU A 57 -8.67 1.63 8.47
CA LEU A 57 -7.39 1.04 8.08
C LEU A 57 -6.75 1.77 6.90
N VAL A 58 -7.53 2.06 5.85
CA VAL A 58 -6.96 2.77 4.69
C VAL A 58 -6.61 4.21 5.03
N ARG A 59 -7.37 4.84 5.91
CA ARG A 59 -7.04 6.20 6.38
C ARG A 59 -5.70 6.19 7.13
N TRP A 60 -5.49 5.20 7.98
CA TRP A 60 -4.24 5.07 8.72
C TRP A 60 -3.05 4.85 7.77
N LEU A 61 -3.27 4.06 6.71
CA LEU A 61 -2.24 3.84 5.69
C LEU A 61 -1.97 5.08 4.85
N GLY A 62 -2.92 6.00 4.78
CA GLY A 62 -2.80 7.17 3.91
C GLY A 62 -2.93 6.83 2.43
N GLN A 63 -3.62 5.73 2.12
CA GLN A 63 -3.82 5.28 0.75
C GLN A 63 -5.30 5.28 0.38
N SER A 64 -5.57 5.22 -0.92
CA SER A 64 -6.94 5.14 -1.42
C SER A 64 -7.49 3.74 -1.26
N ALA A 65 -8.78 3.63 -0.98
CA ALA A 65 -9.46 2.33 -0.91
C ALA A 65 -9.31 1.55 -2.21
N ASP A 66 -9.28 2.24 -3.36
CA ASP A 66 -9.11 1.62 -4.67
C ASP A 66 -7.86 0.77 -4.78
N THR A 67 -6.82 1.12 -4.04
CA THR A 67 -5.56 0.37 -4.05
C THR A 67 -5.79 -1.10 -3.69
N PHE A 68 -6.80 -1.38 -2.86
CA PHE A 68 -7.04 -2.72 -2.33
C PHE A 68 -8.29 -3.38 -2.91
N LEU A 69 -8.92 -2.75 -3.90
CA LEU A 69 -10.10 -3.33 -4.54
C LEU A 69 -9.73 -3.92 -5.89
N VAL A 70 -10.21 -5.12 -6.14
CA VAL A 70 -9.92 -5.85 -7.36
C VAL A 70 -11.24 -6.19 -8.04
N GLY A 71 -11.34 -5.91 -9.36
CA GLY A 71 -12.52 -6.27 -10.13
C GLY A 71 -12.48 -7.75 -10.53
N ASP A 72 -13.59 -8.43 -10.39
CA ASP A 72 -13.66 -9.87 -10.63
C ASP A 72 -13.50 -10.27 -12.10
N ASP A 73 -13.94 -9.43 -13.01
CA ASP A 73 -14.04 -9.76 -14.42
C ASP A 73 -13.10 -8.95 -15.31
N GLN A 74 -12.17 -8.24 -14.71
CA GLN A 74 -11.25 -7.40 -15.47
C GLN A 74 -9.98 -8.15 -15.81
N ALA A 75 -9.46 -7.88 -17.00
CA ALA A 75 -8.12 -8.30 -17.35
C ALA A 75 -7.13 -7.67 -16.36
N PRO A 76 -5.98 -8.29 -16.13
CA PRO A 76 -4.98 -7.70 -15.25
C PRO A 76 -4.69 -6.27 -15.70
N ARG A 77 -4.82 -5.33 -14.77
CA ARG A 77 -4.48 -3.93 -15.05
C ARG A 77 -2.97 -3.81 -15.13
N GLU A 78 -2.51 -3.05 -16.09
CA GLU A 78 -1.13 -2.64 -16.07
C GLU A 78 -0.93 -1.73 -14.85
N GLU A 79 0.06 -2.05 -14.06
CA GLU A 79 0.43 -1.19 -12.95
C GLU A 79 1.01 0.11 -13.52
N PRO A 80 0.62 1.28 -12.98
CA PRO A 80 1.25 2.52 -13.39
C PRO A 80 2.75 2.49 -13.13
N ASP A 81 3.48 3.26 -13.90
CA ASP A 81 4.92 3.36 -13.70
C ASP A 81 5.22 3.82 -12.26
N LEU A 82 6.05 3.05 -11.58
CA LEU A 82 6.36 3.30 -10.17
C LEU A 82 6.98 4.67 -9.96
N VAL A 83 7.91 5.07 -10.82
CA VAL A 83 8.56 6.37 -10.70
C VAL A 83 7.55 7.50 -10.88
N ALA A 84 6.63 7.34 -11.84
CA ALA A 84 5.59 8.33 -12.08
C ALA A 84 4.66 8.48 -10.89
N GLN A 85 4.41 7.39 -10.16
CA GLN A 85 3.58 7.45 -8.95
C GLN A 85 4.33 8.07 -7.77
N LEU A 86 5.61 7.80 -7.64
CA LEU A 86 6.41 8.28 -6.52
C LEU A 86 6.87 9.71 -6.66
N ALA A 87 7.15 10.17 -7.88
CA ALA A 87 7.72 11.50 -8.10
C ALA A 87 6.88 12.62 -7.47
N PRO A 88 5.56 12.67 -7.67
CA PRO A 88 4.77 13.74 -7.03
C PRO A 88 4.81 13.68 -5.52
N LEU A 89 4.83 12.46 -4.94
CA LEU A 89 4.88 12.29 -3.49
C LEU A 89 6.21 12.78 -2.93
N LEU A 90 7.30 12.47 -3.61
CA LEU A 90 8.64 12.91 -3.17
C LEU A 90 8.77 14.43 -3.22
N ARG A 91 8.28 15.02 -4.29
CA ARG A 91 8.35 16.48 -4.46
C ARG A 91 7.44 17.24 -3.51
N ALA A 92 6.36 16.62 -3.06
CA ALA A 92 5.42 17.26 -2.14
C ALA A 92 5.93 17.25 -0.69
N ARG A 93 6.92 16.44 -0.38
CA ARG A 93 7.42 16.34 1.00
C ARG A 93 8.19 17.59 1.39
N ARG A 94 7.95 18.05 2.62
CA ARG A 94 8.63 19.23 3.14
C ARG A 94 10.00 18.92 3.74
N ASP A 95 10.24 17.65 4.04
CA ASP A 95 11.50 17.19 4.61
C ASP A 95 12.54 16.84 3.55
N LEU A 96 12.20 17.01 2.28
CA LEU A 96 13.11 16.77 1.15
C LEU A 96 13.28 18.04 0.34
N THR A 97 14.52 18.34 -0.02
CA THR A 97 14.78 19.41 -0.98
C THR A 97 14.46 18.91 -2.39
N GLU A 98 14.40 19.83 -3.34
CA GLU A 98 14.19 19.46 -4.74
C GLU A 98 15.30 18.51 -5.24
N GLU A 99 16.53 18.76 -4.83
CA GLU A 99 17.66 17.88 -5.16
C GLU A 99 17.53 16.50 -4.52
N ASP A 100 17.09 16.44 -3.27
CA ASP A 100 16.87 15.17 -2.56
C ASP A 100 15.83 14.34 -3.28
N ALA A 101 14.70 14.95 -3.66
CA ALA A 101 13.63 14.26 -4.35
C ALA A 101 14.10 13.71 -5.69
N LYS A 102 14.85 14.52 -6.44
CA LYS A 102 15.40 14.09 -7.72
C LYS A 102 16.37 12.93 -7.57
N TYR A 103 17.20 12.99 -6.56
CA TYR A 103 18.17 11.92 -6.28
C TYR A 103 17.44 10.59 -6.01
N LEU A 104 16.39 10.65 -5.19
CA LEU A 104 15.59 9.46 -4.91
C LEU A 104 14.88 8.94 -6.14
N GLU A 105 14.33 9.83 -6.98
CA GLU A 105 13.71 9.42 -8.25
C GLU A 105 14.72 8.69 -9.14
N ASP A 106 15.94 9.21 -9.22
CA ASP A 106 16.99 8.61 -10.04
C ASP A 106 17.39 7.22 -9.52
N LEU A 107 17.53 7.08 -8.21
CA LEU A 107 17.85 5.79 -7.60
C LEU A 107 16.77 4.75 -7.87
N ILE A 108 15.52 5.15 -7.72
CA ILE A 108 14.39 4.25 -7.95
C ILE A 108 14.31 3.88 -9.43
N SER A 109 14.56 4.83 -10.32
CA SER A 109 14.55 4.58 -11.77
C SER A 109 15.58 3.53 -12.15
N VAL A 110 16.78 3.62 -11.58
CA VAL A 110 17.85 2.64 -11.84
C VAL A 110 17.43 1.27 -11.32
N ALA A 111 16.89 1.22 -10.11
CA ALA A 111 16.44 -0.04 -9.52
C ALA A 111 15.34 -0.70 -10.35
N VAL A 112 14.37 0.08 -10.80
CA VAL A 112 13.26 -0.45 -11.61
C VAL A 112 13.76 -1.00 -12.94
N ARG A 113 14.66 -0.30 -13.60
CA ARG A 113 15.25 -0.77 -14.86
C ARG A 113 15.98 -2.09 -14.67
N ARG A 114 16.71 -2.21 -13.58
CA ARG A 114 17.42 -3.45 -13.27
C ARG A 114 16.45 -4.61 -13.05
N PHE A 115 15.36 -4.39 -12.32
CA PHE A 115 14.37 -5.41 -12.08
C PHE A 115 13.71 -5.89 -13.37
N LYS A 116 13.40 -4.95 -14.27
CA LYS A 116 12.80 -5.28 -15.55
C LYS A 116 13.77 -6.09 -16.44
N ALA A 117 15.03 -5.72 -16.42
CA ALA A 117 16.05 -6.45 -17.20
C ALA A 117 16.21 -7.89 -16.68
N GLU A 118 16.22 -8.07 -15.38
CA GLU A 118 16.31 -9.40 -14.76
C GLU A 118 15.12 -10.28 -15.13
N ARG A 119 13.93 -9.69 -15.17
CA ARG A 119 12.71 -10.45 -15.49
C ARG A 119 12.55 -10.74 -16.97
N ALA A 120 13.22 -10.00 -17.82
CA ALA A 120 13.18 -10.19 -19.27
C ALA A 120 14.02 -11.39 -19.74
N GLU A 121 14.90 -11.88 -18.90
CA GLU A 121 15.77 -13.03 -19.23
C GLU A 121 15.06 -14.38 -19.09
#